data_f8e8a9bdfc96533196f53e6d7349b6c2
#
_entry.id   f8e8a9bdfc96533196f53e6d7349b6c2
#
_cell.length_a   1.000
_cell.length_b   1.000
_cell.length_c   1.000
_cell.angle_alpha   90.00
_cell.angle_beta   90.00
_cell.angle_gamma   90.00
#
_symmetry.space_group_name_H-M   'P 1'
#
loop_
_entity.id
_entity.type
_entity.pdbx_description
1 polymer ?
#
loop_
_entity_poly.entity_id
_entity_poly.type
_entity_poly.pdbx_seq_one_letter_code
_entity_poly.pdbx_strand_id
1 'polypeptide(L)'
;PTVSLFGSQFLTWRGIPLVPSDKVPVEDGKTKILLLRVGEKRQGVTGLFQPGVAGEQGPGLSVRFMGISRNAIASYLISLYCSLVVHTEDALAVLDDVEVGKYHDYSALDTYK
;
A
#
# COMPACT_ATOMS: atom_id res chain seq x y z
N PRO A 1 -8.00 -12.00 -17.68
CA PRO A 1 -9.08 -11.63 -16.75
C PRO A 1 -8.66 -10.51 -15.81
N THR A 2 -9.61 -9.67 -15.47
CA THR A 2 -9.41 -8.53 -14.58
C THR A 2 -10.44 -8.53 -13.46
N VAL A 3 -10.11 -7.88 -12.37
CA VAL A 3 -11.02 -7.69 -11.25
C VAL A 3 -10.97 -6.22 -10.82
N SER A 4 -12.09 -5.69 -10.36
CA SER A 4 -12.15 -4.33 -9.86
C SER A 4 -11.99 -4.33 -8.34
N LEU A 5 -10.99 -3.58 -7.86
CA LEU A 5 -10.74 -3.37 -6.44
C LEU A 5 -10.52 -1.88 -6.20
N PHE A 6 -11.18 -1.33 -5.19
CA PHE A 6 -11.00 0.07 -4.79
C PHE A 6 -11.23 1.04 -5.95
N GLY A 7 -12.14 0.71 -6.86
CA GLY A 7 -12.42 1.54 -8.01
C GLY A 7 -11.43 1.41 -9.17
N SER A 8 -10.43 0.58 -9.06
CA SER A 8 -9.44 0.33 -10.10
C SER A 8 -9.50 -1.12 -10.57
N GLN A 9 -9.15 -1.34 -11.83
CA GLN A 9 -9.09 -2.69 -12.38
C GLN A 9 -7.67 -3.24 -12.27
N PHE A 10 -7.56 -4.46 -11.82
CA PHE A 10 -6.27 -5.16 -11.71
C PHE A 10 -6.32 -6.46 -12.50
N LEU A 11 -5.19 -6.83 -13.05
CA LEU A 11 -5.02 -8.14 -13.65
C LEU A 11 -5.13 -9.21 -12.57
N THR A 12 -5.58 -10.39 -12.97
CA THR A 12 -5.65 -11.52 -12.05
C THR A 12 -4.77 -12.67 -12.54
N TRP A 13 -4.28 -13.43 -11.58
CA TRP A 13 -3.59 -14.68 -11.82
C TRP A 13 -4.29 -15.77 -11.03
N ARG A 14 -4.91 -16.71 -11.77
CA ARG A 14 -5.73 -17.77 -11.15
C ARG A 14 -6.81 -17.22 -10.20
N GLY A 15 -7.43 -16.13 -10.60
CA GLY A 15 -8.46 -15.48 -9.77
C GLY A 15 -7.95 -14.62 -8.64
N ILE A 16 -6.64 -14.47 -8.48
CA ILE A 16 -6.03 -13.67 -7.44
C ILE A 16 -5.63 -12.32 -8.03
N PRO A 17 -6.10 -11.19 -7.48
CA PRO A 17 -5.71 -9.88 -7.99
C PRO A 17 -4.22 -9.62 -7.84
N LEU A 18 -3.61 -9.05 -8.88
CA LEU A 18 -2.23 -8.61 -8.86
C LEU A 18 -2.20 -7.09 -8.69
N VAL A 19 -1.66 -6.64 -7.57
CA VAL A 19 -1.59 -5.21 -7.24
C VAL A 19 -0.14 -4.76 -7.35
N PRO A 20 0.22 -4.01 -8.41
CA PRO A 20 1.56 -3.46 -8.50
C PRO A 20 1.75 -2.33 -7.50
N SER A 21 2.92 -2.26 -6.90
CA SER A 21 3.24 -1.21 -5.93
C SER A 21 4.71 -0.79 -6.08
N ASP A 22 4.92 0.50 -6.16
CA ASP A 22 6.26 1.07 -6.15
C ASP A 22 6.84 1.20 -4.74
N LYS A 23 6.05 0.85 -3.72
CA LYS A 23 6.48 0.92 -2.32
C LYS A 23 7.24 -0.32 -1.87
N VAL A 24 7.19 -1.40 -2.64
CA VAL A 24 7.98 -2.59 -2.34
C VAL A 24 9.43 -2.31 -2.71
N PRO A 25 10.39 -2.47 -1.78
CA PRO A 25 11.79 -2.13 -2.05
C PRO A 25 12.40 -3.00 -3.15
N VAL A 26 13.22 -2.38 -3.98
CA VAL A 26 14.04 -3.07 -4.97
C VAL A 26 15.50 -2.88 -4.60
N GLU A 27 16.21 -3.98 -4.32
CA GLU A 27 17.62 -3.96 -3.95
C GLU A 27 18.39 -4.88 -4.92
N ASP A 28 19.47 -4.36 -5.49
CA ASP A 28 20.33 -5.10 -6.45
C ASP A 28 19.53 -5.71 -7.61
N GLY A 29 18.50 -5.02 -8.09
CA GLY A 29 17.66 -5.51 -9.17
C GLY A 29 16.70 -6.61 -8.76
N LYS A 30 16.53 -6.84 -7.47
CA LYS A 30 15.63 -7.87 -6.94
C LYS A 30 14.59 -7.26 -6.01
N THR A 31 13.42 -7.86 -6.01
CA THR A 31 12.32 -7.41 -5.19
C THR A 31 11.60 -8.60 -4.56
N LYS A 32 10.48 -8.34 -3.95
CA LYS A 32 9.66 -9.36 -3.29
C LYS A 32 8.24 -9.32 -3.82
N ILE A 33 7.62 -10.49 -3.86
CA ILE A 33 6.19 -10.60 -4.12
C ILE A 33 5.53 -11.10 -2.85
N LEU A 34 4.51 -10.37 -2.40
CA LEU A 34 3.78 -10.71 -1.19
C LEU A 34 2.42 -11.27 -1.57
N LEU A 35 2.08 -12.42 -1.03
CA LEU A 35 0.76 -13.02 -1.16
C LEU A 35 0.05 -12.90 0.17
N LEU A 36 -1.08 -12.20 0.17
CA LEU A 36 -1.83 -11.91 1.39
C LEU A 36 -3.24 -12.47 1.27
N ARG A 37 -3.70 -13.10 2.33
CA ARG A 37 -5.11 -13.42 2.50
C ARG A 37 -5.70 -12.41 3.46
N VAL A 38 -6.65 -11.63 2.99
CA VAL A 38 -7.32 -10.60 3.79
C VAL A 38 -8.57 -11.22 4.41
N GLY A 39 -8.77 -10.95 5.68
CA GLY A 39 -9.98 -11.46 6.34
C GLY A 39 -9.94 -11.23 7.83
N GLU A 40 -11.15 -11.24 8.41
CA GLU A 40 -11.37 -11.10 9.84
C GLU A 40 -11.42 -12.47 10.51
N LYS A 41 -11.62 -12.47 11.82
CA LYS A 41 -11.85 -13.67 12.60
C LYS A 41 -10.73 -14.70 12.51
N ARG A 42 -9.48 -14.25 12.66
CA ARG A 42 -8.29 -15.11 12.69
C ARG A 42 -8.00 -15.83 11.37
N GLN A 43 -8.52 -15.32 10.26
CA GLN A 43 -8.33 -15.99 8.97
C GLN A 43 -7.33 -15.32 8.06
N GLY A 44 -6.97 -14.07 8.31
CA GLY A 44 -6.14 -13.34 7.39
C GLY A 44 -5.42 -12.15 8.01
N VAL A 45 -5.00 -11.25 7.14
CA VAL A 45 -4.37 -10.00 7.53
C VAL A 45 -5.47 -8.95 7.70
N THR A 46 -5.43 -8.25 8.82
CA THR A 46 -6.45 -7.24 9.17
C THR A 46 -5.77 -5.93 9.51
N GLY A 47 -6.38 -4.83 9.08
CA GLY A 47 -5.94 -3.49 9.47
C GLY A 47 -6.57 -3.07 10.78
N LEU A 48 -5.78 -2.46 11.64
CA LEU A 48 -6.25 -1.88 12.91
C LEU A 48 -6.10 -0.37 12.85
N PHE A 49 -7.13 0.35 13.26
CA PHE A 49 -7.13 1.80 13.31
C PHE A 49 -7.52 2.25 14.71
N GLN A 50 -6.90 3.33 15.18
CA GLN A 50 -7.24 3.90 16.48
C GLN A 50 -8.31 4.99 16.27
N PRO A 51 -9.57 4.74 16.64
CA PRO A 51 -10.61 5.77 16.53
C PRO A 51 -10.53 6.77 17.68
N GLY A 52 -11.29 7.86 17.56
CA GLY A 52 -11.43 8.83 18.64
C GLY A 52 -10.26 9.79 18.81
N VAL A 53 -9.40 9.93 17.80
CA VAL A 53 -8.32 10.91 17.84
C VAL A 53 -8.87 12.32 17.55
N ALA A 54 -8.24 13.34 18.12
CA ALA A 54 -8.65 14.72 17.90
C ALA A 54 -8.51 15.10 16.42
N GLY A 55 -9.55 15.72 15.85
CA GLY A 55 -9.55 16.10 14.44
C GLY A 55 -9.79 14.92 13.49
N GLU A 56 -10.44 13.88 13.96
CA GLU A 56 -10.67 12.67 13.19
C GLU A 56 -11.51 12.95 11.94
N GLN A 57 -11.01 12.51 10.77
CA GLN A 57 -11.69 12.61 9.48
C GLN A 57 -12.09 11.24 8.96
N GLY A 58 -11.55 10.17 9.52
CA GLY A 58 -11.86 8.79 9.23
C GLY A 58 -11.21 7.91 10.29
N PRO A 59 -11.41 6.59 10.28
CA PRO A 59 -10.85 5.73 11.31
C PRO A 59 -9.34 5.87 11.43
N GLY A 60 -8.86 6.40 12.56
CA GLY A 60 -7.45 6.61 12.83
C GLY A 60 -6.79 7.77 12.08
N LEU A 61 -7.51 8.44 11.20
CA LEU A 61 -6.98 9.55 10.40
C LEU A 61 -7.39 10.88 11.04
N SER A 62 -6.42 11.71 11.38
CA SER A 62 -6.69 13.03 11.91
C SER A 62 -6.01 14.12 11.09
N VAL A 63 -6.66 15.28 11.02
CA VAL A 63 -6.14 16.49 10.38
C VAL A 63 -6.22 17.62 11.40
N ARG A 64 -5.09 18.27 11.66
CA ARG A 64 -5.02 19.37 12.63
C ARG A 64 -4.45 20.61 11.95
N PHE A 65 -5.10 21.73 12.18
CA PHE A 65 -4.59 23.01 11.72
C PHE A 65 -3.48 23.49 12.66
N MET A 66 -2.30 23.77 12.08
CA MET A 66 -1.11 24.13 12.86
C MET A 66 -0.85 25.61 12.92
N GLY A 67 -1.59 26.39 12.16
CA GLY A 67 -1.46 27.84 12.16
C GLY A 67 -1.02 28.40 10.81
N ILE A 68 -0.90 29.72 10.77
CA ILE A 68 -0.48 30.45 9.58
C ILE A 68 0.85 31.14 9.86
N SER A 69 1.83 30.91 8.98
CA SER A 69 3.15 31.52 9.13
C SER A 69 3.14 32.99 8.70
N ARG A 70 4.27 33.66 8.93
CA ARG A 70 4.45 35.07 8.51
C ARG A 70 4.32 35.23 6.99
N ASN A 71 4.59 34.19 6.24
CA ASN A 71 4.49 34.20 4.78
C ASN A 71 3.09 33.84 4.30
N ALA A 72 2.09 33.87 5.17
CA ALA A 72 0.70 33.51 4.88
C ALA A 72 0.53 32.06 4.39
N ILE A 73 1.39 31.16 4.89
CA ILE A 73 1.30 29.74 4.57
C ILE A 73 0.52 29.04 5.69
N ALA A 74 -0.59 28.41 5.33
CA ALA A 74 -1.34 27.59 6.26
C ALA A 74 -0.73 26.19 6.34
N SER A 75 -0.54 25.69 7.55
CA SER A 75 0.05 24.38 7.78
C SER A 75 -0.95 23.46 8.45
N TYR A 76 -1.00 22.21 8.00
CA TYR A 76 -1.85 21.17 8.56
C TYR A 76 -1.00 19.96 8.91
N LEU A 77 -1.34 19.34 10.04
CA LEU A 77 -0.73 18.07 10.43
C LEU A 77 -1.73 16.96 10.14
N ILE A 78 -1.32 16.03 9.28
CA ILE A 78 -2.11 14.84 8.97
C ILE A 78 -1.46 13.66 9.67
N SER A 79 -2.24 12.97 10.49
CA SER A 79 -1.76 11.82 11.26
C SER A 79 -2.64 10.62 11.01
N LEU A 80 -2.02 9.46 10.91
CA LEU A 80 -2.72 8.19 10.73
C LEU A 80 -2.21 7.20 11.79
N TYR A 81 -3.12 6.70 12.60
CA TYR A 81 -2.80 5.70 13.61
C TYR A 81 -3.38 4.37 13.19
N CYS A 82 -2.52 3.53 12.65
CA CYS A 82 -2.94 2.23 12.15
C CYS A 82 -1.84 1.19 12.35
N SER A 83 -2.23 -0.06 12.23
CA SER A 83 -1.33 -1.19 12.28
C SER A 83 -1.92 -2.35 11.49
N LEU A 84 -1.12 -3.36 11.24
CA LEU A 84 -1.55 -4.59 10.60
C LEU A 84 -1.39 -5.76 11.56
N VAL A 85 -2.36 -6.65 11.52
CA VAL A 85 -2.33 -7.88 12.30
C VAL A 85 -2.42 -9.07 11.35
N VAL A 86 -1.49 -10.00 11.49
CA VAL A 86 -1.53 -11.28 10.78
C VAL A 86 -2.03 -12.32 11.75
N HIS A 87 -3.26 -12.80 11.57
CA HIS A 87 -3.91 -13.71 12.50
C HIS A 87 -3.37 -15.12 12.43
N THR A 88 -2.84 -15.53 11.30
CA THR A 88 -2.30 -16.86 11.11
C THR A 88 -1.13 -16.81 10.15
N GLU A 89 -0.16 -17.69 10.32
CA GLU A 89 1.01 -17.75 9.45
C GLU A 89 0.63 -18.05 8.00
N ASP A 90 -0.45 -18.77 7.78
CA ASP A 90 -0.91 -19.12 6.43
C ASP A 90 -1.48 -17.94 5.66
N ALA A 91 -1.69 -16.80 6.31
CA ALA A 91 -2.26 -15.62 5.66
C ALA A 91 -1.24 -14.82 4.87
N LEU A 92 0.03 -15.09 5.03
CA LEU A 92 1.10 -14.32 4.39
C LEU A 92 2.15 -15.27 3.82
N ALA A 93 2.49 -15.07 2.57
CA ALA A 93 3.60 -15.73 1.92
C ALA A 93 4.46 -14.69 1.19
N VAL A 94 5.76 -14.93 1.16
CA VAL A 94 6.70 -14.03 0.51
C VAL A 94 7.54 -14.82 -0.47
N LEU A 95 7.56 -14.37 -1.72
CA LEU A 95 8.50 -14.86 -2.72
C LEU A 95 9.64 -13.84 -2.78
N ASP A 96 10.81 -14.27 -2.36
CA ASP A 96 11.99 -13.41 -2.24
C ASP A 96 12.87 -13.52 -3.48
N ASP A 97 13.80 -12.58 -3.61
CA ASP A 97 14.80 -12.56 -4.70
C ASP A 97 14.19 -12.65 -6.10
N VAL A 98 13.07 -11.94 -6.32
CA VAL A 98 12.46 -11.85 -7.64
C VAL A 98 13.23 -10.85 -8.47
N GLU A 99 13.76 -11.31 -9.60
CA GLU A 99 14.51 -10.43 -10.50
C GLU A 99 13.59 -9.47 -11.21
N VAL A 100 13.98 -8.19 -11.22
CA VAL A 100 13.25 -7.14 -11.93
C VAL A 100 13.77 -7.09 -13.36
N GLY A 101 12.89 -7.35 -14.33
CA GLY A 101 13.29 -7.42 -15.73
C GLY A 101 13.60 -6.05 -16.33
N LYS A 102 14.29 -6.08 -17.46
CA LYS A 102 14.71 -4.84 -18.16
C LYS A 102 13.56 -3.99 -18.66
N TYR A 103 12.44 -4.62 -18.98
CA TYR A 103 11.26 -3.85 -19.40
C TYR A 103 10.76 -2.92 -18.30
N HIS A 104 11.21 -3.13 -17.07
CA HIS A 104 10.89 -2.25 -15.95
C HIS A 104 11.64 -0.93 -16.03
N ASP A 105 12.66 -0.86 -16.85
CA ASP A 105 13.40 0.36 -17.09
C ASP A 105 12.66 1.20 -18.13
N TYR A 106 11.82 2.09 -17.66
CA TYR A 106 11.03 2.95 -18.53
C TYR A 106 11.87 3.93 -19.32
N SER A 107 13.09 4.18 -18.89
CA SER A 107 13.98 5.05 -19.65
C SER A 107 14.32 4.44 -21.01
N ALA A 108 14.41 3.12 -21.09
CA ALA A 108 14.62 2.43 -22.36
C ALA A 108 13.41 2.58 -23.29
N LEU A 109 12.21 2.63 -22.75
CA LEU A 109 11.02 2.87 -23.54
C LEU A 109 10.92 4.30 -24.03
N ASP A 110 11.41 5.25 -23.25
CA ASP A 110 11.40 6.65 -23.63
C ASP A 110 12.29 6.94 -24.85
N THR A 111 13.26 6.10 -25.11
CA THR A 111 14.12 6.27 -26.27
C THR A 111 13.41 5.98 -27.59
N TYR A 112 12.27 5.36 -27.57
CA TYR A 112 11.47 5.05 -28.77
C TYR A 112 10.49 6.16 -29.13
N LYS A 113 10.49 7.23 -28.40
CA LYS A 113 9.60 8.36 -28.62
C LYS A 113 10.20 9.40 -29.55
#